data_d44df52e25b4b44f0f128600eb437f74
#
_entry.id   d44df52e25b4b44f0f128600eb437f74
#
_cell.length_a   1.000
_cell.length_b   1.000
_cell.length_c   1.000
_cell.angle_alpha   90.00
_cell.angle_beta   90.00
_cell.angle_gamma   90.00
#
_symmetry.space_group_name_H-M   'P 1'
#
loop_
_entity.id
_entity.type
_entity.pdbx_description
1 polymer ?
#
loop_
_entity_poly.entity_id
_entity_poly.type
_entity_poly.pdbx_seq_one_letter_code
_entity_poly.pdbx_strand_id
1 'polypeptide(L)'
;MPVYEKQLIEEDPINGYVFDWKQKPTQDEKPIGYYAYFELLNSFTAELYMTKAEVDQHAQRYSQTYRTYLDKKAKGQWAASVWADNFEAMALKTVMKLLLSKQAPLSVEMQQAVLADQAVVKDAEKQEFNYADNIQDASFVTVVDDETFNNCKQSIINGETTLQDLCDSGAYEFSQEQIAELEAVENGNIQAES
;
A
#
# COMPACT_ATOMS: atom_id res chain seq x y z
N MET A 1 1.35 -21.85 -0.01
CA MET A 1 0.51 -22.62 0.94
C MET A 1 0.92 -22.29 2.37
N PRO A 2 0.02 -22.24 3.35
CA PRO A 2 0.39 -22.11 4.74
C PRO A 2 1.12 -23.37 5.22
N VAL A 3 2.04 -23.21 6.16
CA VAL A 3 2.82 -24.27 6.80
C VAL A 3 2.49 -24.29 8.28
N TYR A 4 2.32 -25.50 8.82
CA TYR A 4 1.96 -25.74 10.21
C TYR A 4 3.09 -26.45 10.95
N GLU A 5 3.13 -26.34 12.29
CA GLU A 5 4.25 -26.79 13.11
C GLU A 5 4.62 -28.27 12.87
N LYS A 6 3.62 -29.14 12.74
CA LYS A 6 3.85 -30.57 12.49
C LYS A 6 4.41 -30.89 11.10
N GLN A 7 4.31 -29.96 10.16
CA GLN A 7 4.80 -30.14 8.81
C GLN A 7 6.28 -29.77 8.66
N LEU A 8 6.80 -28.91 9.52
CA LEU A 8 8.22 -28.55 9.54
C LEU A 8 8.98 -29.59 10.34
N ILE A 9 9.86 -30.37 9.68
CA ILE A 9 10.66 -31.42 10.32
C ILE A 9 12.00 -30.86 10.78
N GLU A 10 12.67 -30.13 9.91
CA GLU A 10 14.04 -29.68 10.13
C GLU A 10 14.27 -28.30 9.51
N GLU A 11 15.03 -27.49 10.23
CA GLU A 11 15.56 -26.21 9.75
C GLU A 11 17.08 -26.33 9.73
N ASP A 12 17.64 -26.44 8.53
CA ASP A 12 19.09 -26.54 8.30
C ASP A 12 19.59 -25.26 7.64
N PRO A 13 20.57 -24.56 8.22
CA PRO A 13 21.14 -23.34 7.63
C PRO A 13 21.76 -23.53 6.26
N ILE A 14 22.15 -24.77 5.88
CA ILE A 14 22.80 -25.10 4.62
C ILE A 14 21.83 -25.70 3.62
N ASN A 15 21.00 -26.64 4.06
CA ASN A 15 20.07 -27.40 3.22
C ASN A 15 18.66 -26.80 3.17
N GLY A 16 18.39 -25.77 3.98
CA GLY A 16 17.09 -25.13 4.04
C GLY A 16 16.11 -25.86 4.93
N TYR A 17 14.83 -25.80 4.56
CA TYR A 17 13.74 -26.35 5.36
C TYR A 17 13.27 -27.69 4.80
N VAL A 18 13.07 -28.67 5.68
CA VAL A 18 12.51 -29.99 5.33
C VAL A 18 11.08 -30.09 5.82
N PHE A 19 10.15 -30.42 4.92
CA PHE A 19 8.72 -30.51 5.23
C PHE A 19 8.16 -31.90 5.01
N ASP A 20 7.30 -32.36 5.92
CA ASP A 20 6.41 -33.52 5.72
C ASP A 20 5.00 -33.05 5.36
N TRP A 21 4.73 -32.97 4.09
CA TRP A 21 3.42 -32.56 3.56
C TRP A 21 2.30 -33.57 3.80
N LYS A 22 2.61 -34.78 4.34
CA LYS A 22 1.61 -35.78 4.68
C LYS A 22 0.90 -35.45 6.00
N GLN A 23 1.57 -34.66 6.85
CA GLN A 23 0.99 -34.19 8.10
C GLN A 23 -0.13 -33.19 7.81
N LYS A 24 -1.32 -33.47 8.32
CA LYS A 24 -2.46 -32.57 8.16
C LYS A 24 -2.57 -31.64 9.37
N PRO A 25 -2.86 -30.35 9.16
CA PRO A 25 -3.11 -29.44 10.27
C PRO A 25 -4.38 -29.83 11.03
N THR A 26 -4.41 -29.53 12.31
CA THR A 26 -5.60 -29.63 13.14
C THR A 26 -6.54 -28.46 12.86
N GLN A 27 -7.83 -28.58 13.12
CA GLN A 27 -8.87 -27.63 12.73
C GLN A 27 -8.62 -26.18 13.24
N ASP A 28 -7.95 -26.02 14.40
CA ASP A 28 -7.67 -24.71 15.03
C ASP A 28 -6.18 -24.33 15.01
N GLU A 29 -5.36 -25.07 14.27
CA GLU A 29 -3.92 -24.84 14.20
C GLU A 29 -3.61 -23.60 13.34
N LYS A 30 -2.80 -22.71 13.90
CA LYS A 30 -2.38 -21.50 13.19
C LYS A 30 -1.10 -21.77 12.40
N PRO A 31 -0.98 -21.20 11.17
CA PRO A 31 0.24 -21.36 10.39
C PRO A 31 1.45 -20.71 11.08
N ILE A 32 2.57 -21.41 11.06
CA ILE A 32 3.88 -20.91 11.53
C ILE A 32 4.64 -20.18 10.44
N GLY A 33 4.31 -20.44 9.17
CA GLY A 33 4.94 -19.81 8.04
C GLY A 33 4.17 -20.04 6.74
N TYR A 34 4.75 -19.60 5.65
CA TYR A 34 4.17 -19.63 4.32
C TYR A 34 5.21 -20.09 3.31
N TYR A 35 4.82 -21.04 2.47
CA TYR A 35 5.66 -21.68 1.48
C TYR A 35 5.12 -21.48 0.09
N ALA A 36 5.97 -21.14 -0.85
CA ALA A 36 5.68 -21.08 -2.26
C ALA A 36 6.69 -21.93 -3.06
N TYR A 37 6.25 -22.53 -4.15
CA TYR A 37 7.03 -23.37 -5.03
C TYR A 37 6.55 -23.18 -6.45
N PHE A 38 7.47 -23.24 -7.40
CA PHE A 38 7.12 -23.42 -8.80
C PHE A 38 8.11 -24.34 -9.50
N GLU A 39 7.64 -24.96 -10.57
CA GLU A 39 8.43 -25.76 -11.48
C GLU A 39 8.17 -25.30 -12.91
N LEU A 40 9.23 -25.09 -13.66
CA LEU A 40 9.16 -24.74 -15.08
C LEU A 40 9.16 -25.98 -15.96
N LEU A 41 8.74 -25.83 -17.23
CA LEU A 41 8.72 -26.92 -18.21
C LEU A 41 10.08 -27.57 -18.47
N ASN A 42 11.16 -26.86 -18.22
CA ASN A 42 12.54 -27.36 -18.31
C ASN A 42 13.01 -28.05 -17.01
N SER A 43 12.11 -28.36 -16.10
CA SER A 43 12.36 -28.96 -14.78
C SER A 43 13.20 -28.07 -13.82
N PHE A 44 13.33 -26.78 -14.11
CA PHE A 44 13.86 -25.85 -13.12
C PHE A 44 12.83 -25.65 -12.01
N THR A 45 13.26 -25.81 -10.76
CA THR A 45 12.44 -25.64 -9.59
C THR A 45 12.98 -24.52 -8.71
N ALA A 46 12.09 -23.80 -8.08
CA ALA A 46 12.45 -22.86 -7.04
C ALA A 46 11.38 -22.82 -5.95
N GLU A 47 11.83 -22.55 -4.74
CA GLU A 47 10.98 -22.50 -3.57
C GLU A 47 11.36 -21.36 -2.63
N LEU A 48 10.41 -20.91 -1.86
CA LEU A 48 10.62 -19.90 -0.83
C LEU A 48 9.71 -20.24 0.37
N TYR A 49 10.32 -20.36 1.52
CA TYR A 49 9.63 -20.38 2.80
C TYR A 49 9.93 -19.11 3.58
N MET A 50 8.93 -18.56 4.21
CA MET A 50 9.06 -17.48 5.17
C MET A 50 8.24 -17.82 6.42
N THR A 51 8.84 -17.65 7.57
CA THR A 51 8.13 -17.74 8.84
C THR A 51 7.08 -16.63 8.95
N LYS A 52 6.07 -16.85 9.78
CA LYS A 52 5.06 -15.81 10.03
C LYS A 52 5.68 -14.51 10.54
N ALA A 53 6.74 -14.61 11.38
CA ALA A 53 7.45 -13.44 11.89
C ALA A 53 8.19 -12.67 10.78
N GLU A 54 8.83 -13.35 9.85
CA GLU A 54 9.51 -12.72 8.71
C GLU A 54 8.51 -12.03 7.77
N VAL A 55 7.36 -12.66 7.51
CA VAL A 55 6.29 -12.04 6.72
C VAL A 55 5.73 -10.80 7.42
N ASP A 56 5.53 -10.84 8.73
CA ASP A 56 5.09 -9.70 9.51
C ASP A 56 6.11 -8.54 9.47
N GLN A 57 7.40 -8.84 9.65
CA GLN A 57 8.47 -7.84 9.51
C GLN A 57 8.52 -7.27 8.09
N HIS A 58 8.34 -8.11 7.07
CA HIS A 58 8.26 -7.65 5.68
C HIS A 58 7.08 -6.69 5.49
N ALA A 59 5.90 -7.03 6.01
CA ALA A 59 4.73 -6.16 5.95
C ALA A 59 4.97 -4.83 6.67
N GLN A 60 5.58 -4.84 7.85
CA GLN A 60 5.93 -3.63 8.58
C GLN A 60 6.95 -2.76 7.84
N ARG A 61 7.87 -3.37 7.11
CA ARG A 61 8.91 -2.65 6.37
C ARG A 61 8.37 -2.00 5.10
N TYR A 62 7.49 -2.68 4.37
CA TYR A 62 7.11 -2.30 3.02
C TYR A 62 5.67 -1.78 2.90
N SER A 63 4.78 -2.04 3.86
CA SER A 63 3.41 -1.54 3.85
C SER A 63 3.24 -0.37 4.81
N GLN A 64 3.02 0.81 4.26
CA GLN A 64 2.76 2.02 5.05
C GLN A 64 1.42 1.92 5.78
N THR A 65 0.39 1.39 5.13
CA THR A 65 -0.94 1.21 5.73
C THR A 65 -0.89 0.29 6.94
N TYR A 66 -0.05 -0.76 6.90
CA TYR A 66 0.13 -1.67 8.02
C TYR A 66 0.89 -1.00 9.18
N ARG A 67 1.94 -0.22 8.89
CA ARG A 67 2.64 0.57 9.93
C ARG A 67 1.71 1.55 10.61
N THR A 68 0.95 2.31 9.83
CA THR A 68 -0.03 3.26 10.37
C THR A 68 -1.09 2.56 11.24
N TYR A 69 -1.54 1.38 10.82
CA TYR A 69 -2.44 0.56 11.63
C TYR A 69 -1.82 0.19 12.98
N LEU A 70 -0.58 -0.32 12.99
CA LEU A 70 0.11 -0.70 14.22
C LEU A 70 0.33 0.48 15.16
N ASP A 71 0.72 1.64 14.63
CA ASP A 71 0.92 2.87 15.41
C ASP A 71 -0.37 3.36 16.04
N LYS A 72 -1.46 3.39 15.28
CA LYS A 72 -2.79 3.79 15.81
C LYS A 72 -3.30 2.80 16.86
N LYS A 73 -3.12 1.51 16.60
CA LYS A 73 -3.51 0.45 17.54
C LYS A 73 -2.74 0.56 18.85
N ALA A 74 -1.43 0.85 18.79
CA ALA A 74 -0.61 1.08 19.99
C ALA A 74 -1.09 2.29 20.82
N LYS A 75 -1.70 3.28 20.16
CA LYS A 75 -2.30 4.46 20.81
C LYS A 75 -3.76 4.26 21.25
N GLY A 76 -4.30 3.04 21.10
CA GLY A 76 -5.71 2.74 21.41
C GLY A 76 -6.72 3.37 20.44
N GLN A 77 -6.27 3.80 19.27
CA GLN A 77 -7.11 4.40 18.22
C GLN A 77 -7.58 3.34 17.24
N TRP A 78 -8.78 3.55 16.70
CA TRP A 78 -9.30 2.68 15.65
C TRP A 78 -8.50 2.87 14.36
N ALA A 79 -8.18 1.74 13.70
CA ALA A 79 -7.57 1.73 12.38
C ALA A 79 -7.93 0.42 11.66
N ALA A 80 -7.95 0.46 10.34
CA ALA A 80 -8.12 -0.71 9.48
C ALA A 80 -6.88 -0.90 8.60
N SER A 81 -6.59 -2.16 8.26
CA SER A 81 -5.54 -2.49 7.32
C SER A 81 -5.84 -3.86 6.70
N VAL A 82 -5.69 -3.97 5.39
CA VAL A 82 -5.86 -5.25 4.68
C VAL A 82 -4.96 -6.34 5.25
N TRP A 83 -3.75 -5.99 5.68
CA TRP A 83 -2.84 -6.89 6.36
C TRP A 83 -3.36 -7.37 7.72
N ALA A 84 -4.05 -6.51 8.46
CA ALA A 84 -4.62 -6.89 9.75
C ALA A 84 -5.86 -7.78 9.59
N ASP A 85 -6.69 -7.48 8.60
CA ASP A 85 -7.96 -8.16 8.37
C ASP A 85 -7.79 -9.49 7.63
N ASN A 86 -6.81 -9.58 6.71
CA ASN A 86 -6.57 -10.74 5.84
C ASN A 86 -5.09 -11.13 5.78
N PHE A 87 -4.46 -11.30 6.95
CA PHE A 87 -3.01 -11.56 7.06
C PHE A 87 -2.56 -12.75 6.21
N GLU A 88 -3.28 -13.87 6.24
CA GLU A 88 -2.89 -15.09 5.52
C GLU A 88 -2.90 -14.90 4.00
N ALA A 89 -3.92 -14.24 3.47
CA ALA A 89 -4.00 -13.96 2.03
C ALA A 89 -2.88 -13.03 1.58
N MET A 90 -2.59 -11.99 2.35
CA MET A 90 -1.49 -11.06 2.09
C MET A 90 -0.12 -11.74 2.22
N ALA A 91 0.05 -12.61 3.19
CA ALA A 91 1.27 -13.40 3.38
C ALA A 91 1.54 -14.32 2.19
N LEU A 92 0.54 -15.10 1.75
CA LEU A 92 0.65 -15.98 0.60
C LEU A 92 0.98 -15.19 -0.69
N LYS A 93 0.29 -14.07 -0.92
CA LYS A 93 0.58 -13.17 -2.03
C LYS A 93 2.02 -12.67 -2.00
N THR A 94 2.48 -12.24 -0.84
CA THR A 94 3.83 -11.68 -0.66
C THR A 94 4.91 -12.73 -0.92
N VAL A 95 4.80 -13.91 -0.33
CA VAL A 95 5.77 -15.00 -0.52
C VAL A 95 5.83 -15.43 -1.98
N MET A 96 4.67 -15.57 -2.64
CA MET A 96 4.60 -15.89 -4.07
C MET A 96 5.26 -14.82 -4.93
N LYS A 97 4.99 -13.54 -4.70
CA LYS A 97 5.59 -12.44 -5.45
C LYS A 97 7.10 -12.36 -5.25
N LEU A 98 7.58 -12.55 -4.03
CA LEU A 98 9.00 -12.58 -3.73
C LEU A 98 9.71 -13.74 -4.44
N LEU A 99 9.12 -14.92 -4.44
CA LEU A 99 9.64 -16.08 -5.17
C LEU A 99 9.73 -15.78 -6.67
N LEU A 100 8.64 -15.33 -7.27
CA LEU A 100 8.59 -15.05 -8.71
C LEU A 100 9.55 -13.93 -9.10
N SER A 101 9.57 -12.82 -8.37
CA SER A 101 10.43 -11.68 -8.71
C SER A 101 11.93 -11.95 -8.58
N LYS A 102 12.32 -12.89 -7.71
CA LYS A 102 13.74 -13.16 -7.45
C LYS A 102 14.29 -14.36 -8.22
N GLN A 103 13.46 -15.36 -8.52
CA GLN A 103 13.93 -16.65 -9.01
C GLN A 103 13.27 -17.12 -10.30
N ALA A 104 12.11 -16.57 -10.68
CA ALA A 104 11.48 -16.96 -11.94
C ALA A 104 12.09 -16.20 -13.13
N PRO A 105 12.41 -16.88 -14.23
CA PRO A 105 12.75 -16.23 -15.50
C PRO A 105 11.48 -15.67 -16.13
N LEU A 106 11.02 -14.52 -15.63
CA LEU A 106 9.77 -13.90 -16.07
C LEU A 106 9.93 -13.31 -17.47
N SER A 107 8.95 -13.52 -18.35
CA SER A 107 8.82 -12.72 -19.57
C SER A 107 8.56 -11.24 -19.22
N VAL A 108 8.77 -10.36 -20.19
CA VAL A 108 8.54 -8.91 -19.98
C VAL A 108 7.09 -8.65 -19.56
N GLU A 109 6.13 -9.33 -20.19
CA GLU A 109 4.72 -9.22 -19.87
C GLU A 109 4.41 -9.70 -18.45
N MET A 110 5.05 -10.79 -18.01
CA MET A 110 4.86 -11.33 -16.66
C MET A 110 5.49 -10.42 -15.60
N GLN A 111 6.65 -9.81 -15.91
CA GLN A 111 7.25 -8.79 -15.03
C GLN A 111 6.32 -7.59 -14.86
N GLN A 112 5.74 -7.10 -15.93
CA GLN A 112 4.76 -6.02 -15.91
C GLN A 112 3.51 -6.41 -15.10
N ALA A 113 2.99 -7.63 -15.26
CA ALA A 113 1.84 -8.11 -14.51
C ALA A 113 2.12 -8.21 -12.99
N VAL A 114 3.30 -8.69 -12.60
CA VAL A 114 3.72 -8.73 -11.18
C VAL A 114 3.86 -7.33 -10.58
N LEU A 115 4.37 -6.37 -11.36
CA LEU A 115 4.45 -4.97 -10.94
C LEU A 115 3.06 -4.32 -10.86
N ALA A 116 2.22 -4.54 -11.86
CA ALA A 116 0.89 -3.96 -11.94
C ALA A 116 -0.08 -4.46 -10.85
N ASP A 117 0.15 -5.65 -10.30
CA ASP A 117 -0.71 -6.23 -9.24
C ASP A 117 -0.76 -5.38 -7.95
N GLN A 118 0.22 -4.53 -7.73
CA GLN A 118 0.24 -3.59 -6.59
C GLN A 118 -0.24 -2.18 -6.95
N ALA A 119 -0.54 -1.94 -8.22
CA ALA A 119 -0.86 -0.63 -8.71
C ALA A 119 -2.34 -0.50 -9.06
N VAL A 120 -2.92 0.65 -8.78
CA VAL A 120 -4.18 1.06 -9.41
C VAL A 120 -3.83 1.64 -10.76
N VAL A 121 -4.35 1.04 -11.84
CA VAL A 121 -4.14 1.54 -13.19
C VAL A 121 -4.91 2.86 -13.34
N LYS A 122 -4.20 3.97 -13.41
CA LYS A 122 -4.80 5.28 -13.69
C LYS A 122 -5.14 5.44 -15.17
N ASP A 123 -4.29 4.94 -16.04
CA ASP A 123 -4.48 5.01 -17.48
C ASP A 123 -3.91 3.75 -18.15
N ALA A 124 -4.80 2.95 -18.73
CA ALA A 124 -4.42 1.69 -19.39
C ALA A 124 -3.61 1.91 -20.68
N GLU A 125 -3.76 3.07 -21.34
CA GLU A 125 -3.05 3.37 -22.59
C GLU A 125 -1.62 3.90 -22.34
N LYS A 126 -1.41 4.61 -21.21
CA LYS A 126 -0.10 5.18 -20.87
C LYS A 126 0.73 4.32 -19.93
N GLN A 127 0.21 3.17 -19.47
CA GLN A 127 0.86 2.30 -18.46
C GLN A 127 1.28 3.06 -17.18
N GLU A 128 0.51 4.07 -16.80
CA GLU A 128 0.73 4.77 -15.54
C GLU A 128 0.11 3.98 -14.38
N PHE A 129 0.97 3.53 -13.46
CA PHE A 129 0.60 2.75 -12.29
C PHE A 129 0.72 3.57 -11.01
N ASN A 130 -0.31 3.53 -10.18
CA ASN A 130 -0.25 4.08 -8.83
C ASN A 130 -0.22 2.93 -7.82
N TYR A 131 0.80 2.87 -6.99
CA TYR A 131 0.97 1.82 -6.00
C TYR A 131 0.24 2.22 -4.71
N ALA A 132 -0.76 1.46 -4.32
CA ALA A 132 -1.57 1.73 -3.12
C ALA A 132 -0.74 1.75 -1.82
N ASP A 133 0.41 1.06 -1.79
CA ASP A 133 1.34 1.07 -0.65
C ASP A 133 2.38 2.21 -0.72
N ASN A 134 2.45 2.93 -1.84
CA ASN A 134 3.31 4.10 -2.02
C ASN A 134 2.55 5.42 -1.79
N ILE A 135 1.56 5.40 -0.94
CA ILE A 135 1.01 6.64 -0.40
C ILE A 135 2.08 7.22 0.55
N GLN A 136 3.09 7.85 -0.02
CA GLN A 136 3.73 8.97 0.65
C GLN A 136 2.61 9.97 0.89
N ASP A 137 2.29 10.23 2.17
CA ASP A 137 1.28 11.19 2.58
C ASP A 137 0.42 11.67 1.40
N ALA A 138 -0.60 10.88 1.05
CA ALA A 138 -1.67 11.47 0.32
C ALA A 138 -2.38 12.36 1.35
N SER A 139 -1.88 13.56 1.52
CA SER A 139 -2.78 14.67 1.63
C SER A 139 -3.77 14.39 0.51
N PHE A 140 -5.03 14.18 0.83
CA PHE A 140 -6.08 14.14 -0.17
C PHE A 140 -6.09 15.52 -0.79
N VAL A 141 -5.25 15.70 -1.81
CA VAL A 141 -5.26 16.90 -2.62
C VAL A 141 -6.53 16.73 -3.43
N THR A 142 -7.58 17.36 -2.96
CA THR A 142 -8.84 17.43 -3.68
C THR A 142 -8.55 18.31 -4.88
N VAL A 143 -8.55 17.73 -6.09
CA VAL A 143 -8.60 18.54 -7.32
C VAL A 143 -9.85 19.40 -7.16
N VAL A 144 -9.64 20.71 -7.07
CA VAL A 144 -10.68 21.65 -6.71
C VAL A 144 -11.66 21.76 -7.87
N ASP A 145 -12.84 21.16 -7.71
CA ASP A 145 -13.97 21.35 -8.60
C ASP A 145 -14.62 22.73 -8.40
N ASP A 146 -15.47 23.12 -9.30
CA ASP A 146 -16.10 24.45 -9.28
C ASP A 146 -16.89 24.72 -8.00
N GLU A 147 -17.48 23.71 -7.39
CA GLU A 147 -18.25 23.83 -6.14
C GLU A 147 -17.32 24.08 -4.95
N THR A 148 -16.26 23.29 -4.84
CA THR A 148 -15.23 23.44 -3.79
C THR A 148 -14.49 24.77 -3.95
N PHE A 149 -14.17 25.17 -5.18
CA PHE A 149 -13.56 26.46 -5.46
C PHE A 149 -14.42 27.64 -4.99
N ASN A 150 -15.71 27.62 -5.32
CA ASN A 150 -16.65 28.64 -4.87
C ASN A 150 -16.79 28.68 -3.34
N ASN A 151 -16.76 27.54 -2.66
CA ASN A 151 -16.79 27.47 -1.19
C ASN A 151 -15.53 28.10 -0.60
N CYS A 152 -14.33 27.77 -1.08
CA CYS A 152 -13.07 28.38 -0.67
C CYS A 152 -13.08 29.91 -0.88
N LYS A 153 -13.57 30.35 -2.04
CA LYS A 153 -13.71 31.77 -2.37
C LYS A 153 -14.65 32.50 -1.41
N GLN A 154 -15.78 31.91 -1.05
CA GLN A 154 -16.70 32.48 -0.06
C GLN A 154 -16.10 32.55 1.33
N SER A 155 -15.34 31.55 1.76
CA SER A 155 -14.66 31.57 3.06
C SER A 155 -13.60 32.67 3.14
N ILE A 156 -12.90 32.98 2.05
CA ILE A 156 -11.98 34.15 1.98
C ILE A 156 -12.76 35.47 2.03
N ILE A 157 -13.89 35.57 1.29
CA ILE A 157 -14.76 36.76 1.32
C ILE A 157 -15.31 37.02 2.72
N ASN A 158 -15.66 35.96 3.44
CA ASN A 158 -16.19 36.05 4.80
C ASN A 158 -15.10 36.31 5.86
N GLY A 159 -13.80 36.32 5.49
CA GLY A 159 -12.69 36.45 6.43
C GLY A 159 -12.47 35.25 7.34
N GLU A 160 -13.00 34.09 6.97
CA GLU A 160 -12.89 32.84 7.75
C GLU A 160 -11.53 32.16 7.55
N THR A 161 -10.88 32.40 6.40
CA THR A 161 -9.59 31.81 6.03
C THR A 161 -8.83 32.73 5.06
N THR A 162 -7.53 32.50 4.91
CA THR A 162 -6.69 33.19 3.92
C THR A 162 -6.28 32.22 2.81
N LEU A 163 -5.88 32.76 1.64
CA LEU A 163 -5.32 31.95 0.56
C LEU A 163 -4.11 31.16 1.03
N GLN A 164 -3.27 31.77 1.88
CA GLN A 164 -2.09 31.12 2.42
C GLN A 164 -2.45 29.92 3.30
N ASP A 165 -3.45 30.05 4.18
CA ASP A 165 -3.93 28.95 5.03
C ASP A 165 -4.49 27.81 4.20
N LEU A 166 -5.20 28.09 3.11
CA LEU A 166 -5.74 27.08 2.20
C LEU A 166 -4.61 26.32 1.47
N CYS A 167 -3.59 27.01 1.01
CA CYS A 167 -2.42 26.40 0.37
C CYS A 167 -1.56 25.60 1.37
N ASP A 168 -1.32 26.13 2.55
CA ASP A 168 -0.50 25.48 3.58
C ASP A 168 -1.19 24.27 4.21
N SER A 169 -2.53 24.20 4.15
CA SER A 169 -3.29 23.05 4.61
C SER A 169 -2.97 21.77 3.81
N GLY A 170 -2.48 21.90 2.56
CA GLY A 170 -2.23 20.80 1.64
C GLY A 170 -3.48 20.00 1.26
N ALA A 171 -4.67 20.51 1.60
CA ALA A 171 -5.95 19.84 1.31
C ALA A 171 -6.48 20.10 -0.10
N TYR A 172 -5.99 21.17 -0.74
CA TYR A 172 -6.49 21.64 -2.02
C TYR A 172 -5.34 21.85 -3.02
N GLU A 173 -5.53 21.44 -4.26
CA GLU A 173 -4.63 21.76 -5.37
C GLU A 173 -5.35 22.73 -6.31
N PHE A 174 -4.97 23.99 -6.24
CA PHE A 174 -5.51 25.04 -7.09
C PHE A 174 -4.69 25.19 -8.36
N SER A 175 -5.36 25.42 -9.48
CA SER A 175 -4.68 25.81 -10.71
C SER A 175 -4.14 27.24 -10.62
N GLN A 176 -3.19 27.61 -11.49
CA GLN A 176 -2.65 28.97 -11.50
C GLN A 176 -3.73 30.04 -11.73
N GLU A 177 -4.76 29.73 -12.51
CA GLU A 177 -5.90 30.61 -12.78
C GLU A 177 -6.77 30.77 -11.51
N GLN A 178 -7.01 29.69 -10.78
CA GLN A 178 -7.76 29.69 -9.51
C GLN A 178 -7.02 30.46 -8.42
N ILE A 179 -5.71 30.30 -8.31
CA ILE A 179 -4.87 31.07 -7.36
C ILE A 179 -4.97 32.56 -7.66
N ALA A 180 -4.80 32.97 -8.89
CA ALA A 180 -4.89 34.37 -9.29
C ALA A 180 -6.27 35.00 -8.99
N GLU A 181 -7.34 34.22 -9.13
CA GLU A 181 -8.69 34.68 -8.81
C GLU A 181 -8.91 34.80 -7.28
N LEU A 182 -8.39 33.87 -6.48
CA LEU A 182 -8.46 33.94 -5.01
C LEU A 182 -7.61 35.08 -4.45
N GLU A 183 -6.42 35.34 -5.02
CA GLU A 183 -5.59 36.52 -4.68
C GLU A 183 -6.30 37.84 -4.97
N ALA A 184 -7.00 37.94 -6.09
CA ALA A 184 -7.76 39.13 -6.45
C ALA A 184 -8.92 39.39 -5.46
N VAL A 185 -9.56 38.33 -4.98
CA VAL A 185 -10.64 38.40 -3.99
C VAL A 185 -10.08 38.81 -2.62
N GLU A 186 -8.99 38.21 -2.16
CA GLU A 186 -8.37 38.54 -0.87
C GLU A 186 -7.90 40.01 -0.84
N ASN A 187 -7.21 40.45 -1.90
CA ASN A 187 -6.75 41.85 -2.02
C ASN A 187 -7.93 42.84 -2.13
N GLY A 188 -9.04 42.44 -2.73
CA GLY A 188 -10.27 43.26 -2.79
C GLY A 188 -10.94 43.45 -1.42
N ASN A 189 -10.93 42.44 -0.57
CA ASN A 189 -11.43 42.53 0.80
C ASN A 189 -10.59 43.46 1.71
N ILE A 190 -9.26 43.42 1.58
CA ILE A 190 -8.35 44.29 2.36
C ILE A 190 -8.58 45.77 2.03
N GLN A 191 -9.02 46.10 0.80
CA GLN A 191 -9.34 47.50 0.43
C GLN A 191 -10.70 47.98 0.92
N ALA A 192 -11.62 47.08 1.25
CA ALA A 192 -12.96 47.42 1.74
C ALA A 192 -13.02 47.65 3.25
N GLU A 193 -12.01 47.21 4.00
CA GLU A 193 -11.85 47.43 5.44
C GLU A 193 -10.92 48.61 5.80
N SER A 194 -10.41 49.38 4.84
CA SER A 194 -9.55 50.55 5.00
C SER A 194 -10.33 51.81 4.70
#